data_f1c1044165d34b82005f2f7ee0ce40ee
#
_entry.id   f1c1044165d34b82005f2f7ee0ce40ee
#
_cell.length_a   1.000
_cell.length_b   1.000
_cell.length_c   1.000
_cell.angle_alpha   90.00
_cell.angle_beta   90.00
_cell.angle_gamma   90.00
#
_symmetry.space_group_name_H-M   'P 1'
#
loop_
_entity.id
_entity.type
_entity.pdbx_description
1 polymer ?
#
loop_
_entity_poly.entity_id
_entity_poly.type
_entity_poly.pdbx_seq_one_letter_code
_entity_poly.pdbx_strand_id
1 'polypeptide(L)'
;RKCEKVDIVQLNLSAKIDGYSAAIGYPLVLGKLEGVRRDIVLFGREAHFWTQQQVKAGVPVAEVAKGFYDHFVKNGYKDNYVYGPLHATGLIEVEAPWVETSSDYNFMENMTFQIDTYISTDTFGVRWEKGIAITKDGCEVLSPEIGKLYELEF
;
A
#
# COMPACT_ATOMS: atom_id res chain seq x y z
N ARG A 1 -22.73 -7.89 -10.43
CA ARG A 1 -22.90 -7.52 -11.84
C ARG A 1 -21.78 -8.08 -12.71
N LYS A 2 -21.93 -8.12 -14.02
CA LYS A 2 -20.83 -8.40 -14.93
C LYS A 2 -19.86 -7.20 -14.97
N CYS A 3 -18.59 -7.49 -15.22
CA CYS A 3 -17.59 -6.45 -15.45
C CYS A 3 -17.87 -5.70 -16.75
N GLU A 4 -17.60 -4.41 -16.75
CA GLU A 4 -17.83 -3.50 -17.86
C GLU A 4 -16.53 -2.75 -18.21
N LYS A 5 -16.47 -2.16 -19.38
CA LYS A 5 -15.35 -1.34 -19.81
C LYS A 5 -15.10 -0.20 -18.81
N VAL A 6 -13.84 0.06 -18.50
CA VAL A 6 -13.33 1.02 -17.49
C VAL A 6 -13.67 0.69 -16.03
N ASP A 7 -14.13 -0.54 -15.77
CA ASP A 7 -14.17 -1.02 -14.38
C ASP A 7 -12.77 -1.17 -13.81
N ILE A 8 -12.66 -0.86 -12.54
CA ILE A 8 -11.47 -1.15 -11.74
C ILE A 8 -11.77 -2.42 -10.93
N VAL A 9 -10.99 -3.45 -11.16
CA VAL A 9 -11.06 -4.71 -10.41
C VAL A 9 -9.92 -4.73 -9.42
N GLN A 10 -10.23 -4.67 -8.12
CA GLN A 10 -9.24 -4.80 -7.07
C GLN A 10 -8.93 -6.28 -6.85
N LEU A 11 -7.68 -6.67 -7.04
CA LEU A 11 -7.18 -7.98 -6.62
C LEU A 11 -6.53 -7.86 -5.26
N ASN A 12 -6.98 -8.67 -4.32
CA ASN A 12 -6.33 -8.90 -3.04
C ASN A 12 -6.10 -10.40 -2.93
N LEU A 13 -4.84 -10.80 -2.93
CA LEU A 13 -4.43 -12.20 -2.90
C LEU A 13 -3.57 -12.43 -1.67
N SER A 14 -3.82 -13.50 -0.96
CA SER A 14 -3.01 -13.91 0.17
C SER A 14 -2.64 -15.38 0.10
N ALA A 15 -1.50 -15.71 0.66
CA ALA A 15 -1.03 -17.08 0.82
C ALA A 15 -0.56 -17.29 2.24
N LYS A 16 -0.62 -18.54 2.70
CA LYS A 16 -0.09 -18.96 3.99
C LYS A 16 0.77 -20.20 3.81
N ILE A 17 2.05 -20.12 4.22
CA ILE A 17 3.01 -21.22 4.12
C ILE A 17 3.66 -21.39 5.50
N ASP A 18 3.61 -22.60 6.04
CA ASP A 18 4.16 -22.97 7.35
C ASP A 18 3.68 -22.05 8.49
N GLY A 19 2.46 -21.53 8.36
CA GLY A 19 1.86 -20.62 9.34
C GLY A 19 2.10 -19.13 9.05
N TYR A 20 3.05 -18.77 8.20
CA TYR A 20 3.32 -17.37 7.84
C TYR A 20 2.44 -16.89 6.69
N SER A 21 1.92 -15.69 6.85
CA SER A 21 1.03 -15.03 5.91
C SER A 21 1.79 -14.05 5.03
N ALA A 22 1.36 -13.93 3.78
CA ALA A 22 1.77 -12.87 2.86
C ALA A 22 0.56 -12.42 2.06
N ALA A 23 0.51 -11.14 1.72
CA ALA A 23 -0.55 -10.58 0.89
C ALA A 23 0.01 -9.68 -0.21
N ILE A 24 -0.76 -9.54 -1.27
CA ILE A 24 -0.54 -8.56 -2.32
C ILE A 24 -1.89 -7.97 -2.74
N GLY A 25 -1.91 -6.67 -3.00
CA GLY A 25 -3.09 -5.98 -3.48
C GLY A 25 -2.75 -5.01 -4.61
N TYR A 26 -3.50 -5.06 -5.70
CA TYR A 26 -3.33 -4.11 -6.79
C TYR A 26 -4.57 -4.02 -7.67
N PRO A 27 -4.83 -2.84 -8.28
CA PRO A 27 -5.93 -2.67 -9.20
C PRO A 27 -5.59 -3.17 -10.61
N LEU A 28 -6.59 -3.77 -11.27
CA LEU A 28 -6.64 -3.98 -12.71
C LEU A 28 -7.71 -3.07 -13.31
N VAL A 29 -7.48 -2.56 -14.49
CA VAL A 29 -8.46 -1.78 -15.25
C VAL A 29 -8.88 -2.54 -16.49
N LEU A 30 -10.16 -2.66 -16.73
CA LEU A 30 -10.71 -3.25 -17.96
C LEU A 30 -10.82 -2.17 -19.04
N GLY A 31 -9.85 -2.09 -19.90
CA GLY A 31 -9.65 -1.00 -20.86
C GLY A 31 -8.66 0.02 -20.35
N LYS A 32 -8.82 1.29 -20.71
CA LYS A 32 -7.92 2.38 -20.37
C LYS A 32 -8.59 3.37 -19.42
N LEU A 33 -7.96 3.63 -18.28
CA LEU A 33 -8.43 4.63 -17.32
C LEU A 33 -7.90 6.01 -17.71
N GLU A 34 -8.77 7.03 -17.65
CA GLU A 34 -8.44 8.40 -18.04
C GLU A 34 -8.93 9.42 -17.00
N GLY A 35 -8.43 10.67 -17.10
CA GLY A 35 -8.83 11.81 -16.29
C GLY A 35 -8.62 11.60 -14.79
N VAL A 36 -9.44 12.26 -14.00
CA VAL A 36 -9.34 12.29 -12.52
C VAL A 36 -9.28 10.90 -11.89
N ARG A 37 -10.00 9.92 -12.44
CA ARG A 37 -9.96 8.54 -11.93
C ARG A 37 -8.56 7.93 -12.07
N ARG A 38 -7.89 8.17 -13.21
CA ARG A 38 -6.51 7.74 -13.44
C ARG A 38 -5.56 8.41 -12.47
N ASP A 39 -5.71 9.73 -12.28
CA ASP A 39 -4.82 10.51 -11.41
C ASP A 39 -4.89 10.02 -9.96
N ILE A 40 -6.09 9.75 -9.46
CA ILE A 40 -6.30 9.20 -8.11
C ILE A 40 -5.64 7.83 -7.96
N VAL A 41 -5.86 6.92 -8.91
CA VAL A 41 -5.27 5.57 -8.88
C VAL A 41 -3.75 5.63 -8.94
N LEU A 42 -3.18 6.48 -9.78
CA LEU A 42 -1.73 6.65 -9.91
C LEU A 42 -1.13 7.35 -8.69
N PHE A 43 -1.83 8.30 -8.07
CA PHE A 43 -1.39 8.89 -6.82
C PHE A 43 -1.34 7.84 -5.69
N GLY A 44 -2.33 6.96 -5.58
CA GLY A 44 -2.28 5.85 -4.61
C GLY A 44 -1.04 4.97 -4.80
N ARG A 45 -0.68 4.68 -6.06
CA ARG A 45 0.58 3.99 -6.39
C ARG A 45 1.81 4.80 -5.98
N GLU A 46 1.82 6.09 -6.25
CA GLU A 46 2.93 6.98 -5.89
C GLU A 46 3.11 7.03 -4.38
N ALA A 47 2.04 7.20 -3.60
CA ALA A 47 2.07 7.20 -2.14
C ALA A 47 2.57 5.86 -1.57
N HIS A 48 2.25 4.73 -2.22
CA HIS A 48 2.80 3.42 -1.88
C HIS A 48 4.34 3.39 -2.06
N PHE A 49 4.87 3.89 -3.16
CA PHE A 49 6.32 3.98 -3.37
C PHE A 49 6.99 5.02 -2.48
N TRP A 50 6.30 6.12 -2.17
CA TRP A 50 6.77 7.08 -1.19
C TRP A 50 7.01 6.38 0.17
N THR A 51 6.04 5.61 0.66
CA THR A 51 6.18 4.83 1.90
C THR A 51 7.39 3.90 1.87
N GLN A 52 7.59 3.17 0.78
CA GLN A 52 8.74 2.28 0.60
C GLN A 52 10.08 3.02 0.78
N GLN A 53 10.16 4.29 0.39
CA GLN A 53 11.37 5.10 0.51
C GLN A 53 11.59 5.67 1.93
N GLN A 54 10.56 5.67 2.78
CA GLN A 54 10.65 6.23 4.13
C GLN A 54 11.12 5.20 5.16
N VAL A 55 10.97 3.91 4.87
CA VAL A 55 11.21 2.83 5.85
C VAL A 55 12.65 2.32 5.80
N LYS A 56 13.28 2.24 6.96
CA LYS A 56 14.56 1.56 7.22
C LYS A 56 14.76 1.39 8.72
N ALA A 57 15.69 0.54 9.13
CA ALA A 57 16.02 0.38 10.53
C ALA A 57 16.42 1.71 11.20
N GLY A 58 15.91 1.94 12.41
CA GLY A 58 16.16 3.14 13.22
C GLY A 58 15.19 4.30 12.97
N VAL A 59 14.38 4.29 11.91
CA VAL A 59 13.38 5.34 11.67
C VAL A 59 12.20 5.18 12.63
N PRO A 60 11.76 6.26 13.31
CA PRO A 60 10.57 6.23 14.15
C PRO A 60 9.32 5.94 13.32
N VAL A 61 8.56 4.94 13.74
CA VAL A 61 7.35 4.49 13.02
C VAL A 61 6.29 5.60 12.95
N ALA A 62 6.12 6.36 14.04
CA ALA A 62 5.17 7.47 14.09
C ALA A 62 5.47 8.58 13.05
N GLU A 63 6.74 8.81 12.73
CA GLU A 63 7.14 9.81 11.71
C GLU A 63 6.70 9.36 10.31
N VAL A 64 6.82 8.07 10.00
CA VAL A 64 6.38 7.52 8.72
C VAL A 64 4.85 7.58 8.61
N ALA A 65 4.13 7.21 9.68
CA ALA A 65 2.67 7.28 9.72
C ALA A 65 2.17 8.73 9.52
N LYS A 66 2.77 9.69 10.23
CA LYS A 66 2.44 11.11 10.08
C LYS A 66 2.81 11.63 8.69
N GLY A 67 4.00 11.34 8.22
CA GLY A 67 4.50 11.77 6.90
C GLY A 67 3.64 11.27 5.76
N PHE A 68 3.08 10.06 5.88
CA PHE A 68 2.16 9.51 4.89
C PHE A 68 0.86 10.32 4.79
N TYR A 69 0.24 10.67 5.91
CA TYR A 69 -0.93 11.55 5.91
C TYR A 69 -0.59 12.94 5.35
N ASP A 70 0.52 13.53 5.80
CA ASP A 70 0.99 14.83 5.30
C ASP A 70 1.25 14.80 3.78
N HIS A 71 1.69 13.65 3.24
CA HIS A 71 1.91 13.45 1.81
C HIS A 71 0.58 13.53 1.02
N PHE A 72 -0.50 12.92 1.52
CA PHE A 72 -1.85 13.07 0.94
C PHE A 72 -2.32 14.52 0.97
N VAL A 73 -2.17 15.19 2.12
CA VAL A 73 -2.58 16.61 2.28
C VAL A 73 -1.83 17.51 1.31
N LYS A 74 -0.50 17.37 1.23
CA LYS A 74 0.37 18.20 0.36
C LYS A 74 0.05 18.06 -1.12
N ASN A 75 -0.37 16.88 -1.55
CA ASN A 75 -0.69 16.60 -2.95
C ASN A 75 -2.16 16.81 -3.32
N GLY A 76 -2.99 17.31 -2.37
CA GLY A 76 -4.40 17.63 -2.61
C GLY A 76 -5.34 16.42 -2.56
N TYR A 77 -4.90 15.30 -2.01
CA TYR A 77 -5.68 14.06 -1.90
C TYR A 77 -6.14 13.75 -0.46
N LYS A 78 -6.20 14.77 0.41
CA LYS A 78 -6.62 14.60 1.81
C LYS A 78 -7.95 13.85 1.95
N ASP A 79 -8.94 14.22 1.13
CA ASP A 79 -10.29 13.66 1.19
C ASP A 79 -10.37 12.23 0.60
N ASN A 80 -9.29 11.77 -0.04
CA ASN A 80 -9.16 10.42 -0.56
C ASN A 80 -8.38 9.47 0.38
N TYR A 81 -7.79 10.02 1.48
CA TYR A 81 -7.10 9.24 2.49
C TYR A 81 -8.07 8.42 3.31
N VAL A 82 -7.77 7.16 3.52
CA VAL A 82 -8.58 6.24 4.36
C VAL A 82 -7.77 5.71 5.51
N TYR A 83 -6.64 5.07 5.24
CA TYR A 83 -5.71 4.52 6.23
C TYR A 83 -4.35 4.23 5.57
N GLY A 84 -3.43 3.75 6.34
CA GLY A 84 -2.08 3.36 5.95
C GLY A 84 -1.07 4.02 6.89
N PRO A 85 0.21 3.91 6.60
CA PRO A 85 0.87 3.41 5.38
C PRO A 85 1.20 1.92 5.38
N LEU A 86 1.29 1.28 6.57
CA LEU A 86 1.73 -0.11 6.72
C LEU A 86 0.99 -0.80 7.86
N HIS A 87 1.01 -2.12 7.85
CA HIS A 87 0.76 -2.96 9.01
C HIS A 87 1.80 -4.08 9.09
N ALA A 88 2.10 -4.57 10.29
CA ALA A 88 2.96 -5.73 10.45
C ALA A 88 2.28 -6.98 9.90
N THR A 89 3.08 -7.92 9.43
CA THR A 89 2.62 -9.22 8.92
C THR A 89 3.58 -10.32 9.37
N GLY A 90 3.01 -11.48 9.64
CA GLY A 90 3.78 -12.63 10.09
C GLY A 90 2.89 -13.86 10.16
N LEU A 91 2.53 -14.30 11.36
CA LEU A 91 1.61 -15.43 11.54
C LEU A 91 0.17 -15.09 11.17
N ILE A 92 -0.19 -13.81 11.31
CA ILE A 92 -1.47 -13.26 10.87
C ILE A 92 -1.17 -12.22 9.79
N GLU A 93 -2.06 -12.07 8.84
CA GLU A 93 -1.87 -11.15 7.71
C GLU A 93 -1.79 -9.70 8.18
N VAL A 94 -2.60 -9.31 9.17
CA VAL A 94 -2.56 -8.02 9.86
C VAL A 94 -2.36 -8.26 11.35
N GLU A 95 -1.18 -7.92 11.86
CA GLU A 95 -0.86 -8.11 13.27
C GLU A 95 -0.09 -6.93 13.87
N ALA A 96 0.08 -6.93 15.19
CA ALA A 96 0.96 -5.99 15.88
C ALA A 96 2.45 -6.28 15.51
N PRO A 97 3.32 -5.26 15.57
CA PRO A 97 3.09 -3.92 16.10
C PRO A 97 2.39 -2.98 15.09
N TRP A 98 1.56 -2.09 15.61
CA TRP A 98 0.78 -1.16 14.79
C TRP A 98 1.62 0.02 14.31
N VAL A 99 1.36 0.48 13.08
CA VAL A 99 2.02 1.65 12.45
C VAL A 99 1.06 2.83 12.50
N GLU A 100 1.18 3.62 13.57
CA GLU A 100 0.30 4.74 13.87
C GLU A 100 1.10 5.96 14.34
N THR A 101 0.50 7.13 14.33
CA THR A 101 1.12 8.36 14.86
C THR A 101 1.39 8.32 16.37
N SER A 102 0.76 7.38 17.07
CA SER A 102 0.95 7.09 18.51
C SER A 102 2.00 5.99 18.78
N SER A 103 2.57 5.37 17.74
CA SER A 103 3.57 4.31 17.91
C SER A 103 4.85 4.84 18.56
N ASP A 104 5.37 4.13 19.54
CA ASP A 104 6.53 4.54 20.36
C ASP A 104 7.80 3.70 20.09
N TYR A 105 7.88 3.06 18.93
CA TYR A 105 9.01 2.22 18.53
C TYR A 105 9.60 2.67 17.17
N ASN A 106 10.81 2.18 16.89
CA ASN A 106 11.47 2.36 15.59
C ASN A 106 11.42 1.06 14.78
N PHE A 107 11.45 1.18 13.46
CA PHE A 107 11.69 0.02 12.61
C PHE A 107 13.01 -0.66 12.99
N MET A 108 13.01 -2.00 13.02
CA MET A 108 14.22 -2.80 13.25
C MET A 108 14.46 -3.72 12.05
N GLU A 109 15.73 -4.07 11.82
CA GLU A 109 16.10 -5.04 10.78
C GLU A 109 15.32 -6.37 10.96
N ASN A 110 14.93 -6.96 9.86
CA ASN A 110 14.16 -8.20 9.75
C ASN A 110 12.69 -8.11 10.21
N MET A 111 12.18 -6.95 10.63
CA MET A 111 10.75 -6.78 10.74
C MET A 111 10.09 -6.86 9.37
N THR A 112 8.93 -7.52 9.30
CA THR A 112 8.13 -7.65 8.08
C THR A 112 6.83 -6.85 8.16
N PHE A 113 6.52 -6.14 7.09
CA PHE A 113 5.32 -5.32 6.96
C PHE A 113 4.69 -5.51 5.59
N GLN A 114 3.39 -5.25 5.51
CA GLN A 114 2.72 -4.92 4.25
C GLN A 114 2.69 -3.39 4.12
N ILE A 115 3.23 -2.85 3.03
CA ILE A 115 2.88 -1.47 2.63
C ILE A 115 1.48 -1.57 2.06
N ASP A 116 0.50 -0.99 2.74
CA ASP A 116 -0.90 -1.07 2.39
C ASP A 116 -1.47 0.34 2.23
N THR A 117 -1.42 0.83 1.00
CA THR A 117 -1.95 2.13 0.62
C THR A 117 -3.34 1.98 0.04
N TYR A 118 -4.34 2.49 0.75
CA TYR A 118 -5.71 2.55 0.27
C TYR A 118 -6.11 3.99 -0.01
N ILE A 119 -6.62 4.22 -1.22
CA ILE A 119 -7.14 5.52 -1.66
C ILE A 119 -8.55 5.32 -2.20
N SER A 120 -9.48 6.19 -1.82
CA SER A 120 -10.88 6.06 -2.21
C SER A 120 -11.54 7.38 -2.58
N THR A 121 -12.67 7.24 -3.26
CA THR A 121 -13.67 8.27 -3.53
C THR A 121 -15.03 7.74 -3.09
N ASP A 122 -16.09 8.51 -3.28
CA ASP A 122 -17.48 8.06 -3.02
C ASP A 122 -17.92 6.93 -3.96
N THR A 123 -17.21 6.70 -5.06
CA THR A 123 -17.65 5.77 -6.12
C THR A 123 -16.71 4.59 -6.33
N PHE A 124 -15.45 4.68 -5.93
CA PHE A 124 -14.47 3.59 -6.02
C PHE A 124 -13.36 3.75 -5.00
N GLY A 125 -12.68 2.65 -4.72
CA GLY A 125 -11.44 2.63 -3.96
C GLY A 125 -10.47 1.63 -4.55
N VAL A 126 -9.18 1.88 -4.36
CA VAL A 126 -8.10 0.98 -4.79
C VAL A 126 -7.07 0.81 -3.71
N ARG A 127 -6.48 -0.36 -3.68
CA ARG A 127 -5.39 -0.73 -2.76
C ARG A 127 -4.14 -1.06 -3.56
N TRP A 128 -3.01 -0.55 -3.06
CA TRP A 128 -1.68 -0.95 -3.49
C TRP A 128 -0.99 -1.58 -2.28
N GLU A 129 -0.78 -2.88 -2.34
CA GLU A 129 -0.26 -3.62 -1.20
C GLU A 129 0.83 -4.60 -1.62
N LYS A 130 1.93 -4.63 -0.87
CA LYS A 130 3.01 -5.62 -1.01
C LYS A 130 3.83 -5.78 0.25
N GLY A 131 4.34 -7.00 0.43
CA GLY A 131 5.23 -7.34 1.54
C GLY A 131 6.63 -6.75 1.39
N ILE A 132 7.18 -6.29 2.51
CA ILE A 132 8.56 -5.83 2.65
C ILE A 132 9.21 -6.43 3.90
N ALA A 133 10.53 -6.57 3.86
CA ALA A 133 11.37 -6.81 5.04
C ALA A 133 12.26 -5.59 5.26
N ILE A 134 12.32 -5.08 6.50
CA ILE A 134 13.14 -3.92 6.85
C ILE A 134 14.61 -4.32 6.83
N THR A 135 15.44 -3.49 6.20
CA THR A 135 16.90 -3.63 6.18
C THR A 135 17.57 -2.43 6.85
N LYS A 136 18.89 -2.52 7.04
CA LYS A 136 19.69 -1.44 7.61
C LYS A 136 19.49 -0.10 6.88
N ASP A 137 19.45 -0.12 5.55
CA ASP A 137 19.50 1.09 4.72
C ASP A 137 18.19 1.34 3.93
N GLY A 138 17.17 0.50 4.13
CA GLY A 138 15.88 0.60 3.43
C GLY A 138 14.97 -0.58 3.71
N CYS A 139 14.39 -1.15 2.66
CA CYS A 139 13.64 -2.40 2.74
C CYS A 139 13.85 -3.28 1.52
N GLU A 140 13.80 -4.58 1.73
CA GLU A 140 13.69 -5.57 0.67
C GLU A 140 12.23 -5.77 0.29
N VAL A 141 11.91 -5.69 -1.00
CA VAL A 141 10.56 -5.93 -1.50
C VAL A 141 10.38 -7.41 -1.78
N LEU A 142 9.44 -8.04 -1.09
CA LEU A 142 9.17 -9.48 -1.18
C LEU A 142 8.30 -9.86 -2.39
N SER A 143 7.64 -8.87 -3.01
CA SER A 143 6.76 -9.05 -4.19
C SER A 143 7.09 -8.02 -5.27
N PRO A 144 8.25 -8.08 -5.94
CA PRO A 144 8.76 -7.03 -6.83
C PRO A 144 7.92 -6.82 -8.10
N GLU A 145 7.22 -7.84 -8.57
CA GLU A 145 6.45 -7.81 -9.82
C GLU A 145 5.26 -6.85 -9.82
N ILE A 146 4.83 -6.39 -8.62
CA ILE A 146 3.65 -5.58 -8.44
C ILE A 146 4.03 -4.12 -8.25
N GLY A 147 4.01 -3.36 -9.30
CA GLY A 147 4.39 -1.94 -9.24
C GLY A 147 3.85 -1.08 -10.37
N LYS A 148 3.02 -1.63 -11.25
CA LYS A 148 2.40 -0.89 -12.36
C LYS A 148 0.89 -1.04 -12.39
N LEU A 149 0.23 -0.05 -12.97
CA LEU A 149 -1.20 -0.17 -13.30
C LEU A 149 -1.36 -1.10 -14.51
N TYR A 150 -2.14 -2.15 -14.35
CA TYR A 150 -2.48 -3.05 -15.44
C TYR A 150 -3.77 -2.60 -16.10
N GLU A 151 -3.67 -2.24 -17.37
CA GLU A 151 -4.80 -1.89 -18.23
C GLU A 151 -4.97 -3.03 -19.25
N LEU A 152 -6.05 -3.80 -19.10
CA LEU A 152 -6.31 -4.99 -19.91
C LEU A 152 -7.17 -4.63 -21.11
N GLU A 153 -6.90 -5.22 -22.25
CA GLU A 153 -7.82 -5.13 -23.40
C GLU A 153 -9.17 -5.73 -23.01
N PHE A 154 -10.26 -5.01 -23.37
CA PHE A 154 -11.62 -5.37 -23.00
C PHE A 154 -12.63 -5.02 -24.11
#